data_5e16c7f984fe11a885bbd7978ef18d0e
#
_entry.id   5e16c7f984fe11a885bbd7978ef18d0e
#
_cell.length_a   1.000
_cell.length_b   1.000
_cell.length_c   1.000
_cell.angle_alpha   90.00
_cell.angle_beta   90.00
_cell.angle_gamma   90.00
#
_symmetry.space_group_name_H-M   'P 1'
#
loop_
_entity.id
_entity.type
_entity.pdbx_description
1 polymer ?
#
loop_
_entity_poly.entity_id
_entity_poly.type
_entity_poly.pdbx_seq_one_letter_code
_entity_poly.pdbx_strand_id
1 'polypeptide(L)'
;VSNKFLYTRAYHKILELIESNPEEDVFVICGGQGASKTVSIVQLFIQSLASSTKEAAVLSSELSKMKKTVVRDYKKICMDWGVMRSEQDFNRSESKHEYNNGSYIDFLGADTTDLGKGFRRDLLYINEADRMEVDTAVQFISRAGLTVIDYNPDRVFWGDDYINENNYLRLTFEDNEYLSKSEVKSILDYKDKGFYDPSLPVEELFDEGNIKSKYWANKWKVYGLGLIGELDGVILGNWQEIPE
;
A
#
# COMPACT_ATOMS: atom_id res chain seq x y z
N VAL A 1 13.09 25.21 -13.87
CA VAL A 1 13.24 24.01 -13.05
C VAL A 1 12.58 22.90 -13.84
N SER A 2 13.37 21.96 -14.33
CA SER A 2 12.84 20.77 -15.03
C SER A 2 12.01 19.97 -14.02
N ASN A 3 10.69 19.89 -14.22
CA ASN A 3 9.83 18.98 -13.48
C ASN A 3 10.28 17.55 -13.83
N LYS A 4 11.09 16.96 -12.97
CA LYS A 4 11.60 15.62 -13.16
C LYS A 4 10.58 14.66 -12.56
N PHE A 5 9.80 14.00 -13.42
CA PHE A 5 8.98 12.89 -13.01
C PHE A 5 9.90 11.75 -12.52
N LEU A 6 9.88 11.48 -11.23
CA LEU A 6 10.68 10.42 -10.64
C LEU A 6 9.75 9.23 -10.37
N TYR A 7 9.97 8.15 -11.10
CA TYR A 7 9.28 6.88 -10.92
C TYR A 7 10.24 5.87 -10.32
N THR A 8 9.75 5.07 -9.39
CA THR A 8 10.49 3.95 -8.79
C THR A 8 10.30 2.68 -9.60
N ARG A 9 11.12 1.66 -9.34
CA ARG A 9 10.84 0.31 -9.87
C ARG A 9 9.48 -0.21 -9.42
N ALA A 10 9.07 0.14 -8.20
CA ALA A 10 7.73 -0.20 -7.69
C ALA A 10 6.62 0.36 -8.61
N TYR A 11 6.74 1.61 -9.04
CA TYR A 11 5.79 2.21 -9.99
C TYR A 11 5.68 1.40 -11.27
N HIS A 12 6.82 1.08 -11.90
CA HIS A 12 6.84 0.33 -13.16
C HIS A 12 6.29 -1.09 -13.01
N LYS A 13 6.59 -1.77 -11.91
CA LYS A 13 6.04 -3.11 -11.63
C LYS A 13 4.53 -3.09 -11.42
N ILE A 14 3.99 -2.08 -10.72
CA ILE A 14 2.53 -1.95 -10.53
C ILE A 14 1.85 -1.63 -11.86
N LEU A 15 2.42 -0.72 -12.66
CA LEU A 15 1.90 -0.38 -13.98
C LEU A 15 1.87 -1.62 -14.89
N GLU A 16 2.98 -2.35 -14.98
CA GLU A 16 3.10 -3.57 -15.77
C GLU A 16 2.07 -4.64 -15.33
N LEU A 17 1.88 -4.83 -14.02
CA LEU A 17 0.89 -5.76 -13.49
C LEU A 17 -0.53 -5.40 -13.99
N ILE A 18 -0.92 -4.13 -13.88
CA ILE A 18 -2.25 -3.66 -14.30
C ILE A 18 -2.43 -3.75 -15.81
N GLU A 19 -1.44 -3.32 -16.60
CA GLU A 19 -1.51 -3.31 -18.06
C GLU A 19 -1.48 -4.72 -18.67
N SER A 20 -0.79 -5.66 -18.01
CA SER A 20 -0.68 -7.04 -18.47
C SER A 20 -1.92 -7.89 -18.14
N ASN A 21 -2.77 -7.45 -17.24
CA ASN A 21 -3.93 -8.18 -16.75
C ASN A 21 -5.23 -7.34 -16.81
N PRO A 22 -5.65 -6.91 -18.01
CA PRO A 22 -6.77 -5.99 -18.19
C PRO A 22 -8.14 -6.57 -17.80
N GLU A 23 -8.24 -7.87 -17.59
CA GLU A 23 -9.46 -8.55 -17.17
C GLU A 23 -9.66 -8.54 -15.65
N GLU A 24 -8.64 -8.09 -14.89
CA GLU A 24 -8.69 -8.02 -13.44
C GLU A 24 -9.20 -6.64 -12.99
N ASP A 25 -10.19 -6.63 -12.10
CA ASP A 25 -10.77 -5.41 -11.53
C ASP A 25 -10.12 -5.03 -10.19
N VAL A 26 -9.44 -5.97 -9.53
CA VAL A 26 -8.81 -5.78 -8.21
C VAL A 26 -7.36 -6.20 -8.24
N PHE A 27 -6.45 -5.29 -7.86
CA PHE A 27 -5.02 -5.53 -7.74
C PHE A 27 -4.56 -5.38 -6.30
N VAL A 28 -3.78 -6.33 -5.81
CA VAL A 28 -3.33 -6.39 -4.41
C VAL A 28 -1.81 -6.22 -4.35
N ILE A 29 -1.37 -5.12 -3.73
CA ILE A 29 0.03 -4.74 -3.64
C ILE A 29 0.52 -4.90 -2.21
N CYS A 30 1.27 -5.96 -1.99
CA CYS A 30 1.91 -6.25 -0.70
C CYS A 30 3.30 -5.61 -0.62
N GLY A 31 3.76 -5.26 0.56
CA GLY A 31 5.17 -4.88 0.74
C GLY A 31 5.45 -4.19 2.06
N GLY A 32 6.73 -4.24 2.44
CA GLY A 32 7.22 -3.61 3.66
C GLY A 32 7.26 -2.08 3.60
N GLN A 33 7.70 -1.50 4.70
CA GLN A 33 7.97 -0.07 4.79
C GLN A 33 9.06 0.33 3.80
N GLY A 34 8.90 1.48 3.15
CA GLY A 34 9.88 1.99 2.18
C GLY A 34 9.75 1.40 0.78
N ALA A 35 8.86 0.43 0.51
CA ALA A 35 8.67 -0.18 -0.81
C ALA A 35 8.02 0.76 -1.86
N SER A 36 7.75 2.02 -1.53
CA SER A 36 7.15 3.03 -2.42
C SER A 36 5.73 2.72 -2.92
N LYS A 37 5.00 1.78 -2.29
CA LYS A 37 3.62 1.41 -2.70
C LYS A 37 2.71 2.62 -2.88
N THR A 38 2.48 3.35 -1.78
CA THR A 38 1.55 4.49 -1.73
C THR A 38 1.89 5.56 -2.76
N VAL A 39 3.16 5.96 -2.85
CA VAL A 39 3.62 6.98 -3.81
C VAL A 39 3.38 6.52 -5.24
N SER A 40 3.73 5.28 -5.56
CA SER A 40 3.59 4.70 -6.90
C SER A 40 2.12 4.60 -7.33
N ILE A 41 1.23 4.13 -6.45
CA ILE A 41 -0.22 4.03 -6.73
C ILE A 41 -0.81 5.43 -6.92
N VAL A 42 -0.46 6.39 -6.07
CA VAL A 42 -0.89 7.78 -6.20
C VAL A 42 -0.43 8.40 -7.54
N GLN A 43 0.80 8.13 -7.96
CA GLN A 43 1.32 8.59 -9.25
C GLN A 43 0.51 8.01 -10.43
N LEU A 44 0.18 6.72 -10.40
CA LEU A 44 -0.66 6.08 -11.42
C LEU A 44 -2.06 6.71 -11.47
N PHE A 45 -2.66 6.99 -10.33
CA PHE A 45 -3.98 7.64 -10.27
C PHE A 45 -3.94 9.06 -10.81
N ILE A 46 -2.94 9.87 -10.44
CA ILE A 46 -2.76 11.23 -10.97
C ILE A 46 -2.65 11.21 -12.51
N GLN A 47 -1.85 10.30 -13.08
CA GLN A 47 -1.71 10.18 -14.53
C GLN A 47 -3.00 9.76 -15.21
N SER A 48 -3.70 8.76 -14.65
CA SER A 48 -4.97 8.30 -15.19
C SER A 48 -6.02 9.40 -15.21
N LEU A 49 -6.13 10.18 -14.12
CA LEU A 49 -7.05 11.32 -13.99
C LEU A 49 -6.68 12.49 -14.89
N ALA A 50 -5.40 12.72 -15.12
CA ALA A 50 -4.95 13.78 -16.03
C ALA A 50 -5.14 13.42 -17.51
N SER A 51 -5.10 12.13 -17.87
CA SER A 51 -5.17 11.65 -19.25
C SER A 51 -6.59 11.49 -19.79
N SER A 52 -7.57 11.18 -18.95
CA SER A 52 -8.97 11.00 -19.33
C SER A 52 -9.90 11.36 -18.19
N THR A 53 -11.13 11.80 -18.50
CA THR A 53 -12.12 12.16 -17.48
C THR A 53 -12.52 10.90 -16.69
N LYS A 54 -12.21 10.89 -15.40
CA LYS A 54 -12.49 9.78 -14.47
C LYS A 54 -12.81 10.29 -13.08
N GLU A 55 -13.55 9.49 -12.35
CA GLU A 55 -13.86 9.68 -10.94
C GLU A 55 -13.04 8.69 -10.09
N ALA A 56 -12.25 9.21 -9.16
CA ALA A 56 -11.42 8.38 -8.29
C ALA A 56 -11.73 8.58 -6.80
N ALA A 57 -11.42 7.58 -6.00
CA ALA A 57 -11.39 7.72 -4.56
C ALA A 57 -10.18 7.02 -3.95
N VAL A 58 -9.68 7.58 -2.86
CA VAL A 58 -8.75 6.93 -1.94
C VAL A 58 -9.47 6.68 -0.64
N LEU A 59 -9.51 5.44 -0.20
CA LEU A 59 -10.16 5.00 1.04
C LEU A 59 -9.09 4.53 2.04
N SER A 60 -9.23 4.92 3.30
CA SER A 60 -8.42 4.42 4.42
C SER A 60 -9.30 4.26 5.65
N SER A 61 -8.86 3.50 6.64
CA SER A 61 -9.60 3.32 7.90
C SER A 61 -9.90 4.65 8.60
N GLU A 62 -8.96 5.63 8.55
CA GLU A 62 -9.07 6.92 9.22
C GLU A 62 -8.69 8.08 8.29
N LEU A 63 -9.64 9.00 8.03
CA LEU A 63 -9.38 10.19 7.21
C LEU A 63 -8.31 11.11 7.82
N SER A 64 -8.30 11.26 9.14
CA SER A 64 -7.35 12.11 9.86
C SER A 64 -5.89 11.67 9.66
N LYS A 65 -5.65 10.37 9.64
CA LYS A 65 -4.34 9.76 9.39
C LYS A 65 -3.95 9.89 7.92
N MET A 66 -4.88 9.58 7.02
CA MET A 66 -4.66 9.69 5.57
C MET A 66 -4.30 11.12 5.15
N LYS A 67 -4.88 12.16 5.77
CA LYS A 67 -4.52 13.56 5.51
C LYS A 67 -3.04 13.87 5.78
N LYS A 68 -2.43 13.19 6.76
CA LYS A 68 -1.02 13.37 7.13
C LYS A 68 -0.05 12.54 6.28
N THR A 69 -0.55 11.56 5.55
CA THR A 69 0.22 10.61 4.74
C THR A 69 -0.13 10.77 3.25
N VAL A 70 -1.09 10.03 2.75
CA VAL A 70 -1.44 9.94 1.32
C VAL A 70 -1.81 11.29 0.72
N VAL A 71 -2.66 12.09 1.40
CA VAL A 71 -3.08 13.42 0.89
C VAL A 71 -1.89 14.37 0.80
N ARG A 72 -0.99 14.34 1.79
CA ARG A 72 0.24 15.14 1.76
C ARG A 72 1.10 14.78 0.55
N ASP A 73 1.32 13.49 0.33
CA ASP A 73 2.16 13.00 -0.76
C ASP A 73 1.50 13.25 -2.13
N TYR A 74 0.18 13.03 -2.24
CA TYR A 74 -0.62 13.39 -3.41
C TYR A 74 -0.45 14.87 -3.80
N LYS A 75 -0.65 15.78 -2.84
CA LYS A 75 -0.52 17.22 -3.08
C LYS A 75 0.88 17.60 -3.53
N LYS A 76 1.91 17.03 -2.89
CA LYS A 76 3.29 17.25 -3.26
C LYS A 76 3.55 16.82 -4.71
N ILE A 77 3.13 15.61 -5.09
CA ILE A 77 3.30 15.10 -6.45
C ILE A 77 2.56 15.98 -7.46
N CYS A 78 1.29 16.34 -7.17
CA CYS A 78 0.50 17.22 -8.04
C CYS A 78 1.16 18.59 -8.25
N MET A 79 1.74 19.18 -7.20
CA MET A 79 2.47 20.44 -7.32
C MET A 79 3.78 20.29 -8.10
N ASP A 80 4.56 19.24 -7.82
CA ASP A 80 5.82 18.95 -8.53
C ASP A 80 5.57 18.66 -10.02
N TRP A 81 4.43 18.09 -10.36
CA TRP A 81 4.04 17.77 -11.75
C TRP A 81 3.25 18.88 -12.45
N GLY A 82 2.91 19.97 -11.74
CA GLY A 82 2.15 21.08 -12.28
C GLY A 82 0.66 20.77 -12.51
N VAL A 83 0.15 19.70 -11.93
CA VAL A 83 -1.28 19.35 -11.92
C VAL A 83 -2.05 20.29 -10.99
N MET A 84 -1.48 20.64 -9.85
CA MET A 84 -1.93 21.70 -8.96
C MET A 84 -1.00 22.91 -9.07
N ARG A 85 -1.56 24.13 -9.08
CA ARG A 85 -0.80 25.39 -9.08
C ARG A 85 -0.53 25.90 -7.67
N SER A 86 -1.43 25.57 -6.76
CA SER A 86 -1.35 25.96 -5.36
C SER A 86 -2.11 24.97 -4.47
N GLU A 87 -1.90 25.05 -3.16
CA GLU A 87 -2.70 24.28 -2.20
C GLU A 87 -4.19 24.62 -2.19
N GLN A 88 -4.59 25.75 -2.76
CA GLN A 88 -5.98 26.19 -2.83
C GLN A 88 -6.80 25.39 -3.85
N ASP A 89 -6.12 24.74 -4.82
CA ASP A 89 -6.75 23.85 -5.80
C ASP A 89 -7.33 22.60 -5.13
N PHE A 90 -6.90 22.29 -3.91
CA PHE A 90 -7.41 21.19 -3.09
C PHE A 90 -8.50 21.69 -2.13
N ASN A 91 -9.72 21.16 -2.26
CA ASN A 91 -10.81 21.45 -1.33
C ASN A 91 -10.58 20.72 0.00
N ARG A 92 -10.15 21.46 1.03
CA ARG A 92 -9.81 20.89 2.35
C ARG A 92 -11.03 20.43 3.14
N SER A 93 -12.20 21.05 2.95
CA SER A 93 -13.43 20.70 3.67
C SER A 93 -13.99 19.36 3.19
N GLU A 94 -13.99 19.16 1.88
CA GLU A 94 -14.48 17.93 1.24
C GLU A 94 -13.39 16.88 1.09
N SER A 95 -12.11 17.24 1.30
CA SER A 95 -10.95 16.36 1.03
C SER A 95 -10.95 15.87 -0.41
N LYS A 96 -11.13 16.80 -1.36
CA LYS A 96 -11.33 16.57 -2.79
C LYS A 96 -10.41 17.45 -3.65
N HIS A 97 -9.97 16.91 -4.79
CA HIS A 97 -9.32 17.68 -5.85
C HIS A 97 -10.04 17.44 -7.17
N GLU A 98 -10.36 18.53 -7.87
CA GLU A 98 -10.97 18.53 -9.21
C GLU A 98 -9.95 18.96 -10.25
N TYR A 99 -9.88 18.21 -11.35
CA TYR A 99 -8.98 18.46 -12.47
C TYR A 99 -9.67 19.31 -13.53
N ASN A 100 -8.89 20.05 -14.33
CA ASN A 100 -9.41 20.89 -15.40
C ASN A 100 -10.18 20.11 -16.50
N ASN A 101 -9.94 18.82 -16.65
CA ASN A 101 -10.63 17.95 -17.60
C ASN A 101 -11.94 17.37 -17.06
N GLY A 102 -12.38 17.77 -15.86
CA GLY A 102 -13.58 17.28 -15.20
C GLY A 102 -13.39 16.01 -14.36
N SER A 103 -12.18 15.42 -14.33
CA SER A 103 -11.85 14.36 -13.39
C SER A 103 -11.83 14.88 -11.95
N TYR A 104 -12.03 13.98 -10.99
CA TYR A 104 -11.82 14.32 -9.60
C TYR A 104 -11.35 13.11 -8.76
N ILE A 105 -10.80 13.42 -7.60
CA ILE A 105 -10.40 12.42 -6.60
C ILE A 105 -10.87 12.84 -5.22
N ASP A 106 -11.56 11.93 -4.53
CA ASP A 106 -12.00 12.07 -3.15
C ASP A 106 -11.07 11.28 -2.21
N PHE A 107 -10.85 11.83 -1.00
CA PHE A 107 -10.12 11.14 0.07
C PHE A 107 -11.08 10.87 1.22
N LEU A 108 -11.40 9.58 1.44
CA LEU A 108 -12.49 9.12 2.30
C LEU A 108 -11.96 8.30 3.47
N GLY A 109 -12.49 8.53 4.67
CA GLY A 109 -12.23 7.67 5.83
C GLY A 109 -13.38 6.70 6.03
N ALA A 110 -13.08 5.43 6.28
CA ALA A 110 -14.08 4.42 6.60
C ALA A 110 -14.80 4.67 7.94
N ASP A 111 -14.21 5.54 8.78
CA ASP A 111 -14.79 6.03 10.03
C ASP A 111 -15.99 6.98 9.84
N THR A 112 -16.26 7.41 8.61
CA THR A 112 -17.39 8.28 8.29
C THR A 112 -18.58 7.44 7.87
N THR A 113 -19.64 7.43 8.66
CA THR A 113 -20.88 6.67 8.40
C THR A 113 -21.56 7.08 7.10
N ASP A 114 -22.16 6.11 6.37
CA ASP A 114 -22.95 6.26 5.14
C ASP A 114 -22.22 6.52 3.80
N LEU A 115 -20.88 6.41 3.73
CA LEU A 115 -20.14 6.65 2.49
C LEU A 115 -20.42 5.63 1.36
N GLY A 116 -20.87 4.42 1.70
CA GLY A 116 -21.11 3.36 0.71
C GLY A 116 -22.37 3.55 -0.15
N LYS A 117 -23.35 4.36 0.30
CA LYS A 117 -24.60 4.57 -0.45
C LYS A 117 -24.38 5.58 -1.58
N GLY A 118 -24.56 5.14 -2.84
CA GLY A 118 -24.38 5.98 -4.02
C GLY A 118 -22.93 6.12 -4.50
N PHE A 119 -21.97 5.45 -3.85
CA PHE A 119 -20.59 5.42 -4.31
C PHE A 119 -20.52 4.68 -5.65
N ARG A 120 -19.91 5.31 -6.64
CA ARG A 120 -19.45 4.71 -7.90
C ARG A 120 -18.20 5.46 -8.31
N ARG A 121 -17.13 4.75 -8.66
CA ARG A 121 -15.86 5.36 -9.09
C ARG A 121 -15.22 4.49 -10.18
N ASP A 122 -14.55 5.15 -11.11
CA ASP A 122 -13.72 4.45 -12.09
C ASP A 122 -12.50 3.82 -11.44
N LEU A 123 -11.92 4.53 -10.45
CA LEU A 123 -10.71 4.12 -9.76
C LEU A 123 -10.90 4.19 -8.24
N LEU A 124 -10.54 3.12 -7.55
CA LEU A 124 -10.50 3.05 -6.09
C LEU A 124 -9.12 2.62 -5.62
N TYR A 125 -8.55 3.37 -4.70
CA TYR A 125 -7.36 2.96 -3.96
C TYR A 125 -7.72 2.74 -2.49
N ILE A 126 -7.50 1.52 -1.97
CA ILE A 126 -7.65 1.20 -0.54
C ILE A 126 -6.27 1.16 0.09
N ASN A 127 -5.98 2.18 0.89
CA ASN A 127 -4.68 2.35 1.54
C ASN A 127 -4.65 1.73 2.93
N GLU A 128 -3.60 0.96 3.25
CA GLU A 128 -3.43 0.21 4.49
C GLU A 128 -4.68 -0.66 4.79
N ALA A 129 -5.08 -1.47 3.83
CA ALA A 129 -6.33 -2.22 3.84
C ALA A 129 -6.42 -3.25 4.98
N ASP A 130 -5.27 -3.71 5.51
CA ASP A 130 -5.16 -4.58 6.69
C ASP A 130 -5.79 -3.98 7.96
N ARG A 131 -6.08 -2.68 7.95
CA ARG A 131 -6.69 -1.93 9.06
C ARG A 131 -8.16 -1.61 8.85
N MET A 132 -8.75 -2.09 7.77
CA MET A 132 -10.13 -1.80 7.40
C MET A 132 -11.03 -3.01 7.64
N GLU A 133 -12.26 -2.74 8.09
CA GLU A 133 -13.29 -3.77 8.21
C GLU A 133 -13.71 -4.29 6.82
N VAL A 134 -13.80 -5.62 6.68
CA VAL A 134 -14.08 -6.30 5.41
C VAL A 134 -15.38 -5.83 4.77
N ASP A 135 -16.46 -5.72 5.55
CA ASP A 135 -17.78 -5.32 5.01
C ASP A 135 -17.76 -3.93 4.39
N THR A 136 -16.98 -3.02 4.97
CA THR A 136 -16.77 -1.68 4.43
C THR A 136 -16.00 -1.75 3.12
N ALA A 137 -14.88 -2.47 3.08
CA ALA A 137 -14.06 -2.59 1.88
C ALA A 137 -14.84 -3.20 0.71
N VAL A 138 -15.56 -4.30 0.93
CA VAL A 138 -16.38 -5.00 -0.07
C VAL A 138 -17.45 -4.09 -0.67
N GLN A 139 -18.10 -3.22 0.13
CA GLN A 139 -19.07 -2.26 -0.38
C GLN A 139 -18.49 -1.27 -1.38
N PHE A 140 -17.24 -0.83 -1.17
CA PHE A 140 -16.57 0.09 -2.09
C PHE A 140 -16.03 -0.63 -3.32
N ILE A 141 -15.39 -1.79 -3.15
CA ILE A 141 -14.84 -2.59 -4.25
C ILE A 141 -15.93 -2.96 -5.26
N SER A 142 -17.10 -3.42 -4.78
CA SER A 142 -18.21 -3.83 -5.65
C SER A 142 -18.82 -2.69 -6.50
N ARG A 143 -18.37 -1.45 -6.29
CA ARG A 143 -18.88 -0.25 -6.98
C ARG A 143 -17.78 0.55 -7.66
N ALA A 144 -16.60 0.01 -7.72
CA ALA A 144 -15.44 0.59 -8.42
C ALA A 144 -15.20 -0.16 -9.74
N GLY A 145 -14.68 0.55 -10.74
CA GLY A 145 -14.27 -0.06 -12.00
C GLY A 145 -12.94 -0.79 -11.85
N LEU A 146 -11.93 -0.12 -11.29
CA LEU A 146 -10.63 -0.70 -10.97
C LEU A 146 -10.27 -0.36 -9.54
N THR A 147 -9.90 -1.37 -8.77
CA THR A 147 -9.46 -1.23 -7.37
C THR A 147 -7.98 -1.62 -7.22
N VAL A 148 -7.21 -0.77 -6.58
CA VAL A 148 -5.86 -1.11 -6.12
C VAL A 148 -5.85 -1.11 -4.59
N ILE A 149 -5.39 -2.21 -4.00
CA ILE A 149 -5.32 -2.40 -2.55
C ILE A 149 -3.85 -2.44 -2.16
N ASP A 150 -3.43 -1.69 -1.14
CA ASP A 150 -2.12 -1.89 -0.55
C ASP A 150 -2.19 -2.28 0.92
N TYR A 151 -1.21 -3.07 1.35
CA TYR A 151 -1.06 -3.45 2.75
C TYR A 151 0.38 -3.81 3.12
N ASN A 152 0.65 -3.85 4.42
CA ASN A 152 1.88 -4.42 4.96
C ASN A 152 1.61 -5.84 5.44
N PRO A 153 2.48 -6.82 5.18
CA PRO A 153 2.24 -8.21 5.52
C PRO A 153 2.57 -8.51 6.99
N ASP A 154 2.11 -7.66 7.91
CA ASP A 154 2.31 -7.85 9.35
C ASP A 154 1.27 -8.82 9.96
N ARG A 155 0.22 -9.14 9.22
CA ARG A 155 -0.84 -10.09 9.59
C ARG A 155 -1.56 -10.63 8.35
N VAL A 156 -2.28 -11.73 8.51
CA VAL A 156 -3.27 -12.21 7.53
C VAL A 156 -4.49 -11.29 7.57
N PHE A 157 -5.05 -10.94 6.42
CA PHE A 157 -6.21 -10.06 6.35
C PHE A 157 -7.18 -10.48 5.23
N TRP A 158 -8.36 -9.89 5.21
CA TRP A 158 -9.44 -10.21 4.29
C TRP A 158 -9.07 -10.08 2.79
N GLY A 159 -8.09 -9.25 2.46
CA GLY A 159 -7.65 -9.07 1.08
C GLY A 159 -6.99 -10.29 0.45
N ASP A 160 -6.59 -11.27 1.26
CA ASP A 160 -6.03 -12.54 0.77
C ASP A 160 -7.05 -13.30 -0.10
N ASP A 161 -8.37 -13.12 0.12
CA ASP A 161 -9.44 -13.72 -0.67
C ASP A 161 -9.53 -13.14 -2.10
N TYR A 162 -8.92 -11.99 -2.35
CA TYR A 162 -8.86 -11.35 -3.67
C TYR A 162 -7.61 -11.71 -4.47
N ILE A 163 -6.64 -12.40 -3.86
CA ILE A 163 -5.35 -12.69 -4.49
C ILE A 163 -5.46 -13.87 -5.45
N ASN A 164 -4.96 -13.66 -6.66
CA ASN A 164 -4.70 -14.71 -7.65
C ASN A 164 -3.35 -14.49 -8.34
N GLU A 165 -2.99 -15.34 -9.30
CA GLU A 165 -1.70 -15.29 -9.99
C GLU A 165 -1.50 -14.05 -10.89
N ASN A 166 -2.59 -13.38 -11.28
CA ASN A 166 -2.59 -12.28 -12.25
C ASN A 166 -2.71 -10.89 -11.60
N ASN A 167 -3.06 -10.80 -10.32
CA ASN A 167 -3.41 -9.53 -9.69
C ASN A 167 -2.60 -9.20 -8.42
N TYR A 168 -1.61 -10.00 -8.07
CA TYR A 168 -0.82 -9.85 -6.86
C TYR A 168 0.62 -9.42 -7.14
N LEU A 169 1.12 -8.45 -6.39
CA LEU A 169 2.50 -8.01 -6.46
C LEU A 169 3.08 -7.81 -5.06
N ARG A 170 4.23 -8.44 -4.81
CA ARG A 170 5.03 -8.20 -3.62
C ARG A 170 6.20 -7.28 -3.93
N LEU A 171 6.28 -6.16 -3.19
CA LEU A 171 7.33 -5.16 -3.28
C LEU A 171 8.18 -5.15 -2.01
N THR A 172 9.45 -4.81 -2.18
CA THR A 172 10.39 -4.64 -1.09
C THR A 172 11.00 -3.24 -1.11
N PHE A 173 11.81 -2.90 -0.11
CA PHE A 173 12.54 -1.64 -0.09
C PHE A 173 13.53 -1.49 -1.27
N GLU A 174 13.94 -2.61 -1.88
CA GLU A 174 14.81 -2.62 -3.07
C GLU A 174 14.11 -2.09 -4.33
N ASP A 175 12.78 -2.06 -4.34
CA ASP A 175 11.97 -1.50 -5.44
C ASP A 175 11.85 0.03 -5.35
N ASN A 176 12.51 0.65 -4.36
CA ASN A 176 12.56 2.09 -4.16
C ASN A 176 14.00 2.61 -4.15
N GLU A 177 14.52 2.96 -5.31
CA GLU A 177 15.89 3.47 -5.48
C GLU A 177 16.11 4.86 -4.89
N TYR A 178 15.06 5.53 -4.42
CA TYR A 178 15.13 6.86 -3.79
C TYR A 178 15.15 6.84 -2.26
N LEU A 179 15.19 5.66 -1.65
CA LEU A 179 15.41 5.56 -0.21
C LEU A 179 16.76 6.15 0.19
N SER A 180 16.77 6.90 1.26
CA SER A 180 18.02 7.39 1.84
C SER A 180 18.88 6.23 2.37
N LYS A 181 20.20 6.41 2.37
CA LYS A 181 21.12 5.41 2.93
C LYS A 181 20.79 5.06 4.39
N SER A 182 20.26 6.02 5.16
CA SER A 182 19.84 5.79 6.54
C SER A 182 18.61 4.89 6.66
N GLU A 183 17.63 5.05 5.76
CA GLU A 183 16.44 4.19 5.73
C GLU A 183 16.80 2.77 5.33
N VAL A 184 17.60 2.61 4.26
CA VAL A 184 18.10 1.29 3.84
C VAL A 184 18.87 0.62 4.98
N LYS A 185 19.78 1.36 5.64
CA LYS A 185 20.53 0.84 6.80
C LYS A 185 19.59 0.38 7.91
N SER A 186 18.56 1.17 8.24
CA SER A 186 17.59 0.81 9.29
C SER A 186 16.85 -0.48 8.99
N ILE A 187 16.54 -0.76 7.72
CA ILE A 187 15.89 -2.01 7.31
C ILE A 187 16.90 -3.17 7.39
N LEU A 188 18.13 -2.99 6.91
CA LEU A 188 19.18 -4.00 6.97
C LEU A 188 19.58 -4.35 8.43
N ASP A 189 19.54 -3.37 9.33
CA ASP A 189 19.77 -3.58 10.76
C ASP A 189 18.81 -4.61 11.39
N TYR A 190 17.59 -4.78 10.83
CA TYR A 190 16.68 -5.84 11.28
C TYR A 190 17.26 -7.22 11.01
N LYS A 191 17.88 -7.42 9.82
CA LYS A 191 18.53 -8.67 9.44
C LYS A 191 19.70 -8.98 10.38
N ASP A 192 20.60 -8.02 10.59
CA ASP A 192 21.76 -8.18 11.44
C ASP A 192 21.43 -8.46 12.93
N LYS A 193 20.31 -7.90 13.40
CA LYS A 193 19.81 -8.13 14.76
C LYS A 193 19.02 -9.42 14.89
N GLY A 194 18.43 -9.89 13.81
CA GLY A 194 17.51 -11.05 13.79
C GLY A 194 18.25 -12.38 13.76
N PHE A 195 19.43 -12.44 13.13
CA PHE A 195 20.09 -13.69 12.80
C PHE A 195 21.54 -13.74 13.30
N TYR A 196 22.04 -14.94 13.56
CA TYR A 196 23.45 -15.17 13.88
C TYR A 196 24.33 -15.05 12.62
N ASP A 197 23.89 -15.64 11.53
CA ASP A 197 24.48 -15.48 10.20
C ASP A 197 23.47 -14.86 9.24
N PRO A 198 23.53 -13.53 9.04
CA PRO A 198 22.62 -12.84 8.12
C PRO A 198 22.98 -13.04 6.63
N SER A 199 24.09 -13.73 6.30
CA SER A 199 24.50 -13.96 4.92
C SER A 199 23.82 -15.17 4.27
N LEU A 200 23.18 -16.02 5.06
CA LEU A 200 22.48 -17.20 4.55
C LEU A 200 21.37 -16.86 3.55
N PRO A 201 21.09 -17.74 2.58
CA PRO A 201 19.95 -17.61 1.68
C PRO A 201 18.64 -17.62 2.47
N VAL A 202 17.58 -17.06 1.86
CA VAL A 202 16.28 -16.86 2.56
C VAL A 202 15.70 -18.18 3.07
N GLU A 203 15.93 -19.26 2.35
CA GLU A 203 15.43 -20.62 2.66
C GLU A 203 16.04 -21.16 3.97
N GLU A 204 17.29 -20.82 4.28
CA GLU A 204 18.04 -21.26 5.47
C GLU A 204 18.08 -20.17 6.55
N LEU A 205 17.79 -18.92 6.17
CA LEU A 205 17.92 -17.76 7.06
C LEU A 205 17.05 -17.90 8.32
N PHE A 206 15.84 -18.47 8.16
CA PHE A 206 14.85 -18.62 9.22
C PHE A 206 14.93 -19.96 9.98
N ASP A 207 15.98 -20.76 9.78
CA ASP A 207 16.21 -21.96 10.58
C ASP A 207 16.36 -21.61 12.06
N GLU A 208 15.75 -22.41 12.94
CA GLU A 208 15.73 -22.14 14.40
C GLU A 208 17.13 -21.90 14.97
N GLY A 209 18.15 -22.63 14.49
CA GLY A 209 19.54 -22.49 14.92
C GLY A 209 20.20 -21.16 14.50
N ASN A 210 19.67 -20.47 13.50
CA ASN A 210 20.17 -19.21 13.03
C ASN A 210 19.41 -17.98 13.59
N ILE A 211 18.23 -18.17 14.19
CA ILE A 211 17.46 -17.06 14.78
C ILE A 211 18.10 -16.59 16.09
N LYS A 212 18.67 -15.39 16.06
CA LYS A 212 19.24 -14.70 17.22
C LYS A 212 18.16 -13.97 18.04
N SER A 213 17.18 -13.37 17.35
CA SER A 213 16.05 -12.66 17.95
C SER A 213 14.81 -12.82 17.08
N LYS A 214 13.78 -13.49 17.59
CA LYS A 214 12.50 -13.69 16.88
C LYS A 214 11.86 -12.35 16.48
N TYR A 215 11.89 -11.35 17.37
CA TYR A 215 11.34 -10.02 17.09
C TYR A 215 12.01 -9.36 15.86
N TRP A 216 13.34 -9.33 15.82
CA TRP A 216 14.05 -8.70 14.71
C TRP A 216 14.01 -9.53 13.43
N ALA A 217 14.02 -10.86 13.54
CA ALA A 217 13.82 -11.77 12.41
C ALA A 217 12.44 -11.56 11.78
N ASN A 218 11.39 -11.43 12.60
CA ASN A 218 10.04 -11.10 12.12
C ASN A 218 9.97 -9.71 11.47
N LYS A 219 10.66 -8.70 12.04
CA LYS A 219 10.78 -7.38 11.39
C LYS A 219 11.46 -7.45 10.03
N TRP A 220 12.52 -8.23 9.89
CA TRP A 220 13.15 -8.47 8.60
C TRP A 220 12.22 -9.19 7.63
N LYS A 221 11.51 -10.23 8.09
CA LYS A 221 10.53 -10.97 7.29
C LYS A 221 9.48 -10.04 6.67
N VAL A 222 8.89 -9.16 7.48
CA VAL A 222 7.83 -8.22 7.07
C VAL A 222 8.39 -7.04 6.25
N TYR A 223 9.36 -6.33 6.80
CA TYR A 223 9.80 -5.04 6.23
C TYR A 223 10.93 -5.18 5.21
N GLY A 224 11.79 -6.20 5.35
CA GLY A 224 12.85 -6.47 4.40
C GLY A 224 12.39 -7.31 3.22
N LEU A 225 11.66 -8.39 3.48
CA LEU A 225 11.28 -9.37 2.46
C LEU A 225 9.83 -9.21 1.97
N GLY A 226 9.00 -8.42 2.63
CA GLY A 226 7.57 -8.29 2.29
C GLY A 226 6.79 -9.60 2.49
N LEU A 227 7.24 -10.46 3.38
CA LEU A 227 6.60 -11.74 3.71
C LEU A 227 5.69 -11.59 4.92
N ILE A 228 4.65 -12.44 5.00
CA ILE A 228 3.73 -12.45 6.14
C ILE A 228 4.50 -12.73 7.43
N GLY A 229 4.37 -11.80 8.37
CA GLY A 229 4.96 -11.90 9.69
C GLY A 229 4.18 -12.82 10.62
N GLU A 230 4.82 -13.22 11.71
CA GLU A 230 4.15 -13.86 12.83
C GLU A 230 3.53 -12.79 13.72
N LEU A 231 2.34 -13.06 14.28
CA LEU A 231 1.69 -12.15 15.22
C LEU A 231 2.57 -12.00 16.48
N ASP A 232 3.12 -10.82 16.71
CA ASP A 232 3.79 -10.49 17.96
C ASP A 232 2.75 -10.55 19.10
N GLY A 233 2.91 -11.50 20.03
CA GLY A 233 2.09 -11.60 21.22
C GLY A 233 1.22 -12.84 21.37
N VAL A 234 1.30 -13.82 20.48
CA VAL A 234 0.71 -15.14 20.74
C VAL A 234 1.54 -15.86 21.80
N ILE A 235 1.19 -15.66 23.07
CA ILE A 235 1.82 -16.31 24.23
C ILE A 235 1.57 -17.82 24.23
N LEU A 236 0.64 -18.32 23.41
CA LEU A 236 0.21 -19.71 23.35
C LEU A 236 0.41 -20.31 21.95
N GLY A 237 1.66 -20.42 21.49
CA GLY A 237 1.99 -21.15 20.27
C GLY A 237 1.77 -22.67 20.31
N ASN A 238 1.48 -23.25 21.47
CA ASN A 238 1.38 -24.70 21.71
C ASN A 238 0.17 -25.08 22.55
N TRP A 239 -1.00 -24.46 22.34
CA TRP A 239 -2.20 -24.98 23.00
C TRP A 239 -2.77 -26.17 22.20
N GLN A 240 -3.07 -27.26 22.86
CA GLN A 240 -3.84 -28.37 22.33
C GLN A 240 -5.18 -28.39 23.07
N GLU A 241 -6.28 -28.55 22.33
CA GLU A 241 -7.57 -28.88 22.93
C GLU A 241 -7.43 -30.24 23.61
N ILE A 242 -7.69 -30.30 24.91
CA ILE A 242 -7.83 -31.55 25.62
C ILE A 242 -9.28 -31.98 25.39
N PRO A 243 -9.53 -33.11 24.71
CA PRO A 243 -10.88 -33.64 24.58
C PRO A 243 -11.44 -33.96 25.98
N GLU A 244 -12.70 -33.60 26.20
CA GLU A 244 -13.47 -33.95 27.43
C GLU A 244 -13.58 -35.45 27.62
#